data_242365b6cdf76b81e0ee1cecb4f9acd6
#
_entry.id   242365b6cdf76b81e0ee1cecb4f9acd6
#
_cell.length_a   1.000
_cell.length_b   1.000
_cell.length_c   1.000
_cell.angle_alpha   90.00
_cell.angle_beta   90.00
_cell.angle_gamma   90.00
#
_symmetry.space_group_name_H-M   'P 1'
#
loop_
_entity.id
_entity.type
_entity.pdbx_description
1 polymer ?
#
loop_
_entity_poly.entity_id
_entity_poly.type
_entity_poly.pdbx_seq_one_letter_code
_entity_poly.pdbx_strand_id
1 'polypeptide(L)'
;MTRTLASAFFLLFAISAFNSAVPAQRNVTPAIDRDPILEADAKHNLEVARQAFLLKKAYKGVLMRFEETYAAYPTFSGMEEFLYMAGMSSFYLSENKGKQKVDLKNEKEKDKFAPAKLREDAKAYLSTLIERNPQTKYRDDAERTLKLLQATP
;
A
#
# COMPACT_ATOMS: atom_id res chain seq x y z
N MET A 1 -15.34 67.60 66.13
CA MET A 1 -14.65 68.29 65.00
C MET A 1 -13.73 67.32 64.38
N THR A 2 -13.74 67.22 63.11
CA THR A 2 -12.83 66.74 62.12
C THR A 2 -13.33 65.50 61.33
N ARG A 3 -13.58 65.84 60.10
CA ARG A 3 -14.04 65.00 59.00
C ARG A 3 -12.84 64.16 58.46
N THR A 4 -13.05 62.85 58.26
CA THR A 4 -12.14 62.09 57.46
C THR A 4 -12.83 61.52 56.24
N LEU A 5 -12.40 61.97 55.09
CA LEU A 5 -12.80 61.55 53.78
C LEU A 5 -12.25 60.15 53.50
N ALA A 6 -13.18 59.23 53.26
CA ALA A 6 -12.82 57.89 52.75
C ALA A 6 -12.65 57.95 51.25
N SER A 7 -11.43 57.79 50.79
CA SER A 7 -11.11 57.66 49.37
C SER A 7 -11.30 56.23 48.93
N ALA A 8 -12.38 56.01 48.18
CA ALA A 8 -12.61 54.69 47.57
C ALA A 8 -11.70 54.55 46.32
N PHE A 9 -10.74 53.67 46.44
CA PHE A 9 -9.87 53.29 45.32
C PHE A 9 -10.53 52.15 44.53
N PHE A 10 -11.15 52.46 43.42
CA PHE A 10 -11.77 51.49 42.52
C PHE A 10 -10.68 50.89 41.66
N LEU A 11 -10.22 49.71 41.99
CA LEU A 11 -9.24 48.94 41.19
C LEU A 11 -10.02 48.22 40.08
N LEU A 12 -10.02 48.79 38.90
CA LEU A 12 -10.55 48.18 37.68
C LEU A 12 -9.58 47.09 37.24
N PHE A 13 -9.90 45.85 37.55
CA PHE A 13 -9.15 44.66 37.01
C PHE A 13 -9.65 44.38 35.62
N ALA A 14 -8.92 44.90 34.64
CA ALA A 14 -9.16 44.58 33.22
C ALA A 14 -8.66 43.16 32.95
N ILE A 15 -9.59 42.16 32.93
CA ILE A 15 -9.30 40.81 32.46
C ILE A 15 -9.23 40.86 30.95
N SER A 16 -8.01 40.96 30.41
CA SER A 16 -7.75 40.76 29.00
C SER A 16 -7.85 39.27 28.69
N ALA A 17 -9.03 38.86 28.19
CA ALA A 17 -9.20 37.52 27.61
C ALA A 17 -8.37 37.43 26.34
N PHE A 18 -7.17 36.90 26.41
CA PHE A 18 -6.41 36.46 25.25
C PHE A 18 -7.15 35.27 24.62
N ASN A 19 -8.02 35.58 23.67
CA ASN A 19 -8.50 34.58 22.72
C ASN A 19 -7.33 34.17 21.83
N SER A 20 -6.56 33.18 22.28
CA SER A 20 -5.64 32.46 21.42
C SER A 20 -6.49 31.61 20.45
N ALA A 21 -6.85 32.18 19.31
CA ALA A 21 -7.32 31.43 18.17
C ALA A 21 -6.14 30.53 17.73
N VAL A 22 -6.11 29.30 18.25
CA VAL A 22 -5.24 28.25 17.73
C VAL A 22 -5.75 27.96 16.30
N PRO A 23 -5.01 28.31 15.25
CA PRO A 23 -5.37 27.86 13.92
C PRO A 23 -5.30 26.34 13.98
N ALA A 24 -6.45 25.68 13.92
CA ALA A 24 -6.51 24.25 13.66
C ALA A 24 -5.92 24.04 12.26
N GLN A 25 -4.60 23.90 12.19
CA GLN A 25 -3.95 23.36 11.00
C GLN A 25 -4.51 21.94 10.84
N ARG A 26 -5.60 21.84 10.09
CA ARG A 26 -5.95 20.60 9.45
C ARG A 26 -4.72 20.23 8.60
N ASN A 27 -3.97 19.25 9.04
CA ASN A 27 -3.08 18.53 8.16
C ASN A 27 -3.95 17.86 7.10
N VAL A 28 -4.35 18.65 6.11
CA VAL A 28 -4.96 18.12 4.90
C VAL A 28 -3.82 17.43 4.19
N THR A 29 -3.68 16.13 4.43
CA THR A 29 -2.90 15.28 3.53
C THR A 29 -3.41 15.60 2.14
N PRO A 30 -2.58 16.06 1.19
CA PRO A 30 -3.05 16.37 -0.15
C PRO A 30 -3.83 15.16 -0.64
N ALA A 31 -5.09 15.33 -0.98
CA ALA A 31 -5.84 14.28 -1.63
C ALA A 31 -5.06 13.94 -2.90
N ILE A 32 -4.56 12.70 -2.98
CA ILE A 32 -3.94 12.24 -4.21
C ILE A 32 -5.04 12.39 -5.27
N ASP A 33 -4.82 13.28 -6.22
CA ASP A 33 -5.74 13.48 -7.33
C ASP A 33 -5.71 12.20 -8.17
N ARG A 34 -6.72 11.36 -7.97
CA ARG A 34 -6.82 10.05 -8.63
C ARG A 34 -7.68 10.21 -9.86
N ASP A 35 -7.12 9.87 -11.01
CA ASP A 35 -7.88 9.78 -12.25
C ASP A 35 -8.98 8.72 -12.11
N PRO A 36 -10.27 9.09 -12.20
CA PRO A 36 -11.37 8.15 -12.01
C PRO A 36 -11.41 7.02 -13.04
N ILE A 37 -10.92 7.28 -14.26
CA ILE A 37 -10.89 6.29 -15.34
C ILE A 37 -9.81 5.25 -15.05
N LEU A 38 -8.59 5.71 -14.76
CA LEU A 38 -7.48 4.83 -14.40
C LEU A 38 -7.78 4.03 -13.13
N GLU A 39 -8.45 4.65 -12.15
CA GLU A 39 -8.87 3.97 -10.93
C GLU A 39 -9.90 2.87 -11.21
N ALA A 40 -10.86 3.09 -12.14
CA ALA A 40 -11.84 2.09 -12.54
C ALA A 40 -11.21 0.91 -13.27
N ASP A 41 -10.31 1.19 -14.22
CA ASP A 41 -9.58 0.17 -14.98
C ASP A 41 -8.67 -0.67 -14.06
N ALA A 42 -7.98 -0.01 -13.13
CA ALA A 42 -7.15 -0.69 -12.14
C ALA A 42 -7.97 -1.59 -11.19
N LYS A 43 -9.17 -1.15 -10.79
CA LYS A 43 -10.11 -1.98 -10.02
C LYS A 43 -10.59 -3.20 -10.79
N HIS A 44 -10.90 -3.03 -12.07
CA HIS A 44 -11.25 -4.15 -12.94
C HIS A 44 -10.11 -5.17 -13.04
N ASN A 45 -8.89 -4.71 -13.29
CA ASN A 45 -7.70 -5.56 -13.36
C ASN A 45 -7.43 -6.29 -12.02
N LEU A 46 -7.62 -5.61 -10.88
CA LEU A 46 -7.50 -6.22 -9.56
C LEU A 46 -8.52 -7.34 -9.37
N GLU A 47 -9.77 -7.13 -9.78
CA GLU A 47 -10.81 -8.15 -9.64
C GLU A 47 -10.51 -9.38 -10.51
N VAL A 48 -10.06 -9.18 -11.75
CA VAL A 48 -9.62 -10.27 -12.64
C VAL A 48 -8.43 -11.02 -12.01
N ALA A 49 -7.47 -10.29 -11.46
CA ALA A 49 -6.31 -10.88 -10.77
C ALA A 49 -6.74 -11.67 -9.53
N ARG A 50 -7.69 -11.17 -8.74
CA ARG A 50 -8.24 -11.86 -7.56
C ARG A 50 -8.88 -13.19 -7.93
N GLN A 51 -9.70 -13.22 -8.99
CA GLN A 51 -10.28 -14.46 -9.49
C GLN A 51 -9.22 -15.44 -10.01
N ALA A 52 -8.20 -14.93 -10.72
CA ALA A 52 -7.09 -15.74 -11.19
C ALA A 52 -6.29 -16.34 -10.04
N PHE A 53 -6.04 -15.57 -8.98
CA PHE A 53 -5.30 -16.00 -7.80
C PHE A 53 -6.06 -17.02 -6.97
N LEU A 54 -7.26 -16.67 -6.52
CA LEU A 54 -8.03 -17.45 -5.54
C LEU A 54 -8.68 -18.69 -6.16
N LEU A 55 -9.35 -18.53 -7.29
CA LEU A 55 -10.21 -19.58 -7.85
C LEU A 55 -9.45 -20.42 -8.88
N LYS A 56 -8.71 -19.78 -9.77
CA LYS A 56 -8.11 -20.46 -10.92
C LYS A 56 -6.68 -20.92 -10.65
N LYS A 57 -6.00 -20.36 -9.64
CA LYS A 57 -4.56 -20.54 -9.40
C LYS A 57 -3.73 -20.29 -10.67
N ALA A 58 -4.13 -19.28 -11.44
CA ALA A 58 -3.57 -18.88 -12.71
C ALA A 58 -2.58 -17.72 -12.50
N TYR A 59 -1.47 -18.01 -11.86
CA TYR A 59 -0.54 -17.01 -11.34
C TYR A 59 0.14 -16.16 -12.42
N LYS A 60 0.39 -16.69 -13.63
CA LYS A 60 0.86 -15.87 -14.77
C LYS A 60 -0.13 -14.74 -15.09
N GLY A 61 -1.43 -15.04 -15.08
CA GLY A 61 -2.49 -14.06 -15.31
C GLY A 61 -2.50 -12.96 -14.25
N VAL A 62 -2.22 -13.29 -12.99
CA VAL A 62 -2.09 -12.30 -11.91
C VAL A 62 -0.94 -11.33 -12.21
N LEU A 63 0.24 -11.87 -12.55
CA LEU A 63 1.42 -11.05 -12.83
C LEU A 63 1.22 -10.13 -14.03
N MET A 64 0.57 -10.62 -15.10
CA MET A 64 0.26 -9.78 -16.27
C MET A 64 -0.64 -8.60 -15.89
N ARG A 65 -1.71 -8.82 -15.12
CA ARG A 65 -2.61 -7.75 -14.69
C ARG A 65 -1.94 -6.78 -13.72
N PHE A 66 -1.08 -7.29 -12.85
CA PHE A 66 -0.30 -6.46 -11.95
C PHE A 66 0.66 -5.55 -12.73
N GLU A 67 1.46 -6.10 -13.64
CA GLU A 67 2.42 -5.34 -14.44
C GLU A 67 1.73 -4.24 -15.25
N GLU A 68 0.61 -4.56 -15.90
CA GLU A 68 -0.21 -3.62 -16.67
C GLU A 68 -0.68 -2.46 -15.77
N THR A 69 -1.25 -2.78 -14.61
CA THR A 69 -1.77 -1.77 -13.68
C THR A 69 -0.65 -0.97 -13.04
N TYR A 70 0.43 -1.62 -12.62
CA TYR A 70 1.55 -0.94 -11.98
C TYR A 70 2.26 0.05 -12.91
N ALA A 71 2.38 -0.30 -14.20
CA ALA A 71 2.95 0.58 -15.20
C ALA A 71 2.06 1.78 -15.53
N ALA A 72 0.73 1.57 -15.60
CA ALA A 72 -0.22 2.63 -15.97
C ALA A 72 -0.61 3.51 -14.77
N TYR A 73 -0.75 2.93 -13.59
CA TYR A 73 -1.30 3.62 -12.41
C TYR A 73 -0.72 3.12 -11.09
N PRO A 74 0.55 3.43 -10.77
CA PRO A 74 1.25 2.92 -9.57
C PRO A 74 0.67 3.44 -8.24
N THR A 75 -0.16 4.50 -8.29
CA THR A 75 -0.84 5.10 -7.12
C THR A 75 -2.25 4.55 -6.90
N PHE A 76 -2.62 3.48 -7.60
CA PHE A 76 -3.91 2.82 -7.46
C PHE A 76 -4.26 2.50 -6.00
N SER A 77 -5.53 2.73 -5.62
CA SER A 77 -5.97 2.54 -4.23
C SER A 77 -5.87 1.11 -3.73
N GLY A 78 -5.99 0.12 -4.63
CA GLY A 78 -5.87 -1.31 -4.34
C GLY A 78 -4.47 -1.89 -4.52
N MET A 79 -3.44 -1.07 -4.68
CA MET A 79 -2.08 -1.53 -4.96
C MET A 79 -1.51 -2.43 -3.85
N GLU A 80 -1.92 -2.25 -2.61
CA GLU A 80 -1.53 -3.11 -1.49
C GLU A 80 -1.90 -4.58 -1.74
N GLU A 81 -3.15 -4.84 -2.08
CA GLU A 81 -3.62 -6.18 -2.38
C GLU A 81 -2.96 -6.73 -3.66
N PHE A 82 -2.75 -5.87 -4.65
CA PHE A 82 -2.10 -6.27 -5.89
C PHE A 82 -0.64 -6.68 -5.68
N LEU A 83 0.13 -5.92 -4.88
CA LEU A 83 1.50 -6.27 -4.49
C LEU A 83 1.56 -7.62 -3.77
N TYR A 84 0.63 -7.85 -2.85
CA TYR A 84 0.53 -9.14 -2.16
C TYR A 84 0.30 -10.29 -3.14
N MET A 85 -0.73 -10.18 -4.00
CA MET A 85 -1.02 -11.23 -4.97
C MET A 85 0.09 -11.43 -6.00
N ALA A 86 0.76 -10.36 -6.43
CA ALA A 86 1.90 -10.46 -7.34
C ALA A 86 3.09 -11.16 -6.68
N GLY A 87 3.44 -10.78 -5.46
CA GLY A 87 4.51 -11.42 -4.70
C GLY A 87 4.26 -12.90 -4.45
N MET A 88 3.07 -13.25 -3.99
CA MET A 88 2.69 -14.66 -3.77
C MET A 88 2.61 -15.45 -5.08
N SER A 89 2.14 -14.84 -6.17
CA SER A 89 2.10 -15.49 -7.50
C SER A 89 3.49 -15.78 -8.03
N SER A 90 4.42 -14.83 -7.90
CA SER A 90 5.83 -15.04 -8.25
C SER A 90 6.44 -16.16 -7.44
N PHE A 91 6.23 -16.18 -6.12
CA PHE A 91 6.69 -17.27 -5.26
C PHE A 91 6.11 -18.62 -5.70
N TYR A 92 4.80 -18.73 -5.91
CA TYR A 92 4.19 -20.00 -6.33
C TYR A 92 4.67 -20.48 -7.70
N LEU A 93 4.87 -19.56 -8.65
CA LEU A 93 5.42 -19.94 -9.96
C LEU A 93 6.87 -20.38 -9.87
N SER A 94 7.69 -19.74 -9.03
CA SER A 94 9.07 -20.18 -8.81
C SER A 94 9.16 -21.60 -8.26
N GLU A 95 8.15 -22.03 -7.50
CA GLU A 95 7.98 -23.40 -6.97
C GLU A 95 7.21 -24.32 -7.95
N ASN A 96 7.02 -23.89 -9.19
CA ASN A 96 6.25 -24.62 -10.21
C ASN A 96 4.82 -25.00 -9.76
N LYS A 97 4.21 -24.17 -8.91
CA LYS A 97 2.84 -24.33 -8.42
C LYS A 97 1.84 -23.63 -9.34
N GLY A 98 0.56 -23.99 -9.22
CA GLY A 98 -0.53 -23.42 -10.00
C GLY A 98 -0.87 -24.21 -11.25
N LYS A 99 -1.95 -23.74 -11.95
CA LYS A 99 -2.46 -24.43 -13.15
C LYS A 99 -1.74 -24.04 -14.43
N GLN A 100 -1.13 -22.84 -14.46
CA GLN A 100 -0.39 -22.34 -15.61
C GLN A 100 1.11 -22.63 -15.40
N LYS A 101 1.57 -23.74 -15.97
CA LYS A 101 3.00 -24.11 -15.91
C LYS A 101 3.82 -23.15 -16.78
N VAL A 102 5.05 -22.86 -16.33
CA VAL A 102 6.02 -22.10 -17.12
C VAL A 102 6.61 -23.01 -18.20
N ASP A 103 6.53 -22.59 -19.44
CA ASP A 103 7.19 -23.28 -20.55
C ASP A 103 8.60 -22.71 -20.75
N LEU A 104 9.58 -23.37 -20.15
CA LEU A 104 11.00 -22.99 -20.25
C LEU A 104 11.60 -23.23 -21.64
N LYS A 105 10.87 -23.87 -22.58
CA LYS A 105 11.30 -24.03 -23.97
C LYS A 105 10.90 -22.80 -24.81
N ASN A 106 9.92 -22.04 -24.34
CA ASN A 106 9.53 -20.78 -24.95
C ASN A 106 10.45 -19.66 -24.42
N GLU A 107 11.29 -19.08 -25.29
CA GLU A 107 12.27 -18.04 -24.90
C GLU A 107 11.62 -16.87 -24.15
N LYS A 108 10.44 -16.41 -24.59
CA LYS A 108 9.72 -15.30 -23.94
C LYS A 108 9.26 -15.65 -22.51
N GLU A 109 8.83 -16.90 -22.29
CA GLU A 109 8.44 -17.34 -20.97
C GLU A 109 9.64 -17.65 -20.09
N LYS A 110 10.69 -18.23 -20.66
CA LYS A 110 11.95 -18.52 -19.97
C LYS A 110 12.57 -17.25 -19.39
N ASP A 111 12.64 -16.18 -20.19
CA ASP A 111 13.20 -14.91 -19.72
C ASP A 111 12.31 -14.22 -18.68
N LYS A 112 10.99 -14.25 -18.91
CA LYS A 112 10.03 -13.57 -18.04
C LYS A 112 9.80 -14.30 -16.71
N PHE A 113 9.72 -15.64 -16.77
CA PHE A 113 9.32 -16.48 -15.64
C PHE A 113 10.42 -17.45 -15.18
N ALA A 114 11.70 -17.10 -15.39
CA ALA A 114 12.81 -17.84 -14.81
C ALA A 114 12.63 -18.00 -13.30
N PRO A 115 12.80 -19.20 -12.70
CA PRO A 115 12.58 -19.39 -11.26
C PRO A 115 13.37 -18.45 -10.37
N ALA A 116 14.62 -18.14 -10.73
CA ALA A 116 15.46 -17.19 -9.98
C ALA A 116 14.86 -15.77 -10.04
N LYS A 117 14.47 -15.31 -11.25
CA LYS A 117 13.81 -14.02 -11.43
C LYS A 117 12.50 -13.93 -10.64
N LEU A 118 11.67 -14.95 -10.70
CA LEU A 118 10.42 -15.01 -9.95
C LEU A 118 10.62 -14.91 -8.44
N ARG A 119 11.70 -15.51 -7.91
CA ARG A 119 12.06 -15.38 -6.49
C ARG A 119 12.47 -13.96 -6.13
N GLU A 120 13.25 -13.30 -6.98
CA GLU A 120 13.61 -11.89 -6.79
C GLU A 120 12.39 -10.97 -6.90
N ASP A 121 11.53 -11.18 -7.89
CA ASP A 121 10.28 -10.43 -8.03
C ASP A 121 9.38 -10.62 -6.79
N ALA A 122 9.26 -11.85 -6.26
CA ALA A 122 8.51 -12.13 -5.04
C ALA A 122 9.08 -11.36 -3.84
N LYS A 123 10.41 -11.37 -3.64
CA LYS A 123 11.07 -10.60 -2.59
C LYS A 123 10.78 -9.11 -2.74
N ALA A 124 10.96 -8.57 -3.95
CA ALA A 124 10.74 -7.14 -4.22
C ALA A 124 9.30 -6.71 -3.91
N TYR A 125 8.31 -7.46 -4.41
CA TYR A 125 6.89 -7.09 -4.23
C TYR A 125 6.45 -7.21 -2.77
N LEU A 126 6.83 -8.28 -2.06
CA LEU A 126 6.46 -8.47 -0.66
C LEU A 126 7.17 -7.50 0.27
N SER A 127 8.43 -7.15 0.01
CA SER A 127 9.14 -6.11 0.75
C SER A 127 8.50 -4.74 0.55
N THR A 128 8.21 -4.38 -0.71
CA THR A 128 7.53 -3.12 -1.06
C THR A 128 6.16 -3.02 -0.38
N LEU A 129 5.42 -4.12 -0.30
CA LEU A 129 4.14 -4.19 0.40
C LEU A 129 4.29 -3.78 1.89
N ILE A 130 5.24 -4.40 2.59
CA ILE A 130 5.48 -4.15 4.02
C ILE A 130 6.02 -2.74 4.25
N GLU A 131 6.93 -2.26 3.39
CA GLU A 131 7.49 -0.90 3.45
C GLU A 131 6.42 0.18 3.26
N ARG A 132 5.51 -0.01 2.30
CA ARG A 132 4.42 0.94 2.04
C ARG A 132 3.35 0.94 3.13
N ASN A 133 3.06 -0.22 3.70
CA ASN A 133 2.09 -0.35 4.79
C ASN A 133 2.56 -1.38 5.82
N PRO A 134 3.30 -0.95 6.85
CA PRO A 134 3.74 -1.86 7.93
C PRO A 134 2.61 -2.51 8.72
N GLN A 135 1.39 -1.97 8.63
CA GLN A 135 0.19 -2.51 9.30
C GLN A 135 -0.72 -3.28 8.32
N THR A 136 -0.20 -3.69 7.18
CA THR A 136 -0.96 -4.47 6.20
C THR A 136 -1.50 -5.77 6.81
N LYS A 137 -2.73 -6.12 6.46
CA LYS A 137 -3.33 -7.42 6.83
C LYS A 137 -2.60 -8.64 6.24
N TYR A 138 -1.75 -8.41 5.25
CA TYR A 138 -0.97 -9.45 4.57
C TYR A 138 0.42 -9.64 5.16
N ARG A 139 0.76 -8.92 6.23
CA ARG A 139 2.12 -8.88 6.79
C ARG A 139 2.65 -10.25 7.16
N ASP A 140 1.88 -11.02 7.93
CA ASP A 140 2.33 -12.32 8.46
C ASP A 140 2.64 -13.32 7.33
N ASP A 141 1.81 -13.33 6.28
CA ASP A 141 2.03 -14.18 5.11
C ASP A 141 3.23 -13.72 4.28
N ALA A 142 3.38 -12.40 4.11
CA ALA A 142 4.49 -11.81 3.39
C ALA A 142 5.83 -12.09 4.10
N GLU A 143 5.93 -11.85 5.41
CA GLU A 143 7.14 -12.11 6.19
C GLU A 143 7.51 -13.61 6.21
N ARG A 144 6.52 -14.49 6.34
CA ARG A 144 6.73 -15.93 6.27
C ARG A 144 7.32 -16.35 4.92
N THR A 145 6.77 -15.79 3.84
CA THR A 145 7.24 -16.10 2.49
C THR A 145 8.63 -15.53 2.22
N LEU A 146 8.91 -14.31 2.71
CA LEU A 146 10.25 -13.71 2.63
C LEU A 146 11.30 -14.55 3.35
N LYS A 147 10.99 -15.11 4.53
CA LYS A 147 11.89 -16.04 5.24
C LYS A 147 12.16 -17.31 4.43
N LEU A 148 11.15 -17.89 3.79
CA LEU A 148 11.33 -19.05 2.91
C LEU A 148 12.23 -18.73 1.71
N LEU A 149 12.04 -17.55 1.09
CA LEU A 149 12.85 -17.08 -0.04
C LEU A 149 14.31 -16.80 0.34
N GLN A 150 14.59 -16.45 1.59
CA GLN A 150 15.95 -16.25 2.10
C GLN A 150 16.66 -17.58 2.40
N ALA A 151 15.91 -18.60 2.85
CA ALA A 151 16.46 -19.89 3.22
C ALA A 151 16.79 -20.80 2.02
N THR A 152 16.30 -20.45 0.83
CA THR A 152 16.51 -21.23 -0.40
C THR A 152 17.44 -20.44 -1.33
N PRO A 153 18.67 -20.89 -1.55
CA PRO A 153 19.65 -20.23 -2.43
C PRO A 153 19.22 -20.21 -3.90
#